data_95df6e1811f0b299158e0e024b618019
#
_entry.id   95df6e1811f0b299158e0e024b618019
#
_cell.length_a   1.000
_cell.length_b   1.000
_cell.length_c   1.000
_cell.angle_alpha   90.00
_cell.angle_beta   90.00
_cell.angle_gamma   90.00
#
_symmetry.space_group_name_H-M   'P 1'
#
loop_
_entity.id
_entity.type
_entity.pdbx_description
1 polymer ?
#
loop_
_entity_poly.entity_id
_entity_poly.type
_entity_poly.pdbx_seq_one_letter_code
_entity_poly.pdbx_strand_id
1 'polypeptide(L)'
;IRARLGRKLAEIMPGDLDKVFFTLGGAEAIENAIKLARHYTGRHKILARYRAYHGATMGAMTLTGDPRRWANEPGLVGVVRYPDTHRWGEAEPRPVAESLQGLEDVIRYEGPHTIAAVFLETIVGTNGILIPPDGYLQGVRELCDRHGILMVCDEVMAGFGRTGRWFAVDHWDVVPDLMTMAKGLTSSYLPLGGVAMRHHVAEAFNDRMFFGGLTYSSHPVSLAAALATIRVYEEDDLIGNSARMGEVLRAHHERMAAKHPSVGAHRNLGLFGILDLVRTRDPWTPLTPFNGTSDEMKAIGKHFRDHGLYEMLATN
;
A
#
# COMPACT_ATOMS: atom_id res chain seq x y z
N ILE A 1 12.53 12.81 21.91
CA ILE A 1 11.87 11.62 21.33
C ILE A 1 11.70 11.76 19.83
N ARG A 2 11.14 12.87 19.31
CA ARG A 2 10.90 13.07 17.87
C ARG A 2 12.16 12.85 17.02
N ALA A 3 13.29 13.48 17.38
CA ALA A 3 14.55 13.33 16.65
C ALA A 3 15.09 11.87 16.74
N ARG A 4 14.86 11.19 17.88
CA ARG A 4 15.26 9.77 18.04
C ARG A 4 14.48 8.88 17.10
N LEU A 5 13.15 9.04 17.01
CA LEU A 5 12.34 8.25 16.10
C LEU A 5 12.67 8.58 14.63
N GLY A 6 12.82 9.87 14.28
CA GLY A 6 13.21 10.27 12.94
C GLY A 6 14.52 9.65 12.49
N ARG A 7 15.54 9.64 13.37
CA ARG A 7 16.83 8.98 13.09
C ARG A 7 16.65 7.46 12.91
N LYS A 8 15.89 6.81 13.81
CA LYS A 8 15.65 5.37 13.74
C LYS A 8 14.92 4.98 12.46
N LEU A 9 13.96 5.78 12.02
CA LEU A 9 13.27 5.54 10.75
C LEU A 9 14.23 5.72 9.57
N ALA A 10 15.06 6.75 9.56
CA ALA A 10 16.06 6.96 8.50
C ALA A 10 17.07 5.80 8.40
N GLU A 11 17.35 5.09 9.51
CA GLU A 11 18.25 3.92 9.51
C GLU A 11 17.62 2.68 8.84
N ILE A 12 16.30 2.54 8.87
CA ILE A 12 15.60 1.34 8.37
C ILE A 12 14.87 1.55 7.04
N MET A 13 14.76 2.80 6.59
CA MET A 13 14.10 3.12 5.31
C MET A 13 15.02 2.91 4.11
N PRO A 14 14.45 2.60 2.94
CA PRO A 14 15.23 2.41 1.72
C PRO A 14 15.83 3.72 1.21
N GLY A 15 17.04 3.62 0.66
CA GLY A 15 17.73 4.72 -0.01
C GLY A 15 17.94 5.95 0.88
N ASP A 16 17.56 7.11 0.37
CA ASP A 16 17.71 8.41 1.02
C ASP A 16 16.39 9.00 1.57
N LEU A 17 15.44 8.13 1.93
CA LEU A 17 14.22 8.51 2.65
C LEU A 17 14.55 8.87 4.11
N ASP A 18 15.19 10.01 4.32
CA ASP A 18 15.79 10.39 5.61
C ASP A 18 15.02 11.43 6.41
N LYS A 19 13.92 11.96 5.87
CA LYS A 19 13.06 12.93 6.54
C LYS A 19 11.64 12.40 6.68
N VAL A 20 11.03 12.67 7.84
CA VAL A 20 9.67 12.19 8.13
C VAL A 20 8.81 13.34 8.65
N PHE A 21 7.66 13.54 8.01
CA PHE A 21 6.57 14.33 8.52
C PHE A 21 5.57 13.41 9.22
N PHE A 22 5.43 13.55 10.54
CA PHE A 22 4.54 12.71 11.35
C PHE A 22 3.08 13.17 11.28
N THR A 23 2.17 12.21 11.29
CA THR A 23 0.71 12.38 11.28
C THR A 23 0.08 11.47 12.34
N LEU A 24 -1.26 11.44 12.43
CA LEU A 24 -1.97 10.58 13.38
C LEU A 24 -2.37 9.23 12.79
N GLY A 25 -2.30 9.07 11.48
CA GLY A 25 -2.68 7.82 10.83
C GLY A 25 -2.40 7.83 9.34
N GLY A 26 -2.72 6.70 8.67
CA GLY A 26 -2.44 6.49 7.25
C GLY A 26 -3.17 7.48 6.34
N ALA A 27 -4.47 7.72 6.58
CA ALA A 27 -5.23 8.67 5.76
C ALA A 27 -4.64 10.08 5.80
N GLU A 28 -4.24 10.57 6.99
CA GLU A 28 -3.57 11.87 7.11
C GLU A 28 -2.17 11.87 6.47
N ALA A 29 -1.46 10.73 6.50
CA ALA A 29 -0.21 10.59 5.79
C ALA A 29 -0.42 10.76 4.28
N ILE A 30 -1.45 10.13 3.72
CA ILE A 30 -1.84 10.30 2.30
C ILE A 30 -2.20 11.76 1.99
N GLU A 31 -3.02 12.41 2.81
CA GLU A 31 -3.36 13.84 2.62
C GLU A 31 -2.12 14.73 2.57
N ASN A 32 -1.14 14.47 3.44
CA ASN A 32 0.10 15.24 3.46
C ASN A 32 1.05 14.85 2.33
N ALA A 33 1.08 13.60 1.88
CA ALA A 33 1.82 13.19 0.69
C ALA A 33 1.28 13.89 -0.58
N ILE A 34 -0.05 14.04 -0.72
CA ILE A 34 -0.67 14.83 -1.79
C ILE A 34 -0.20 16.29 -1.76
N LYS A 35 -0.24 16.92 -0.56
CA LYS A 35 0.22 18.30 -0.39
C LYS A 35 1.70 18.46 -0.74
N LEU A 36 2.55 17.56 -0.23
CA LEU A 36 3.99 17.56 -0.51
C LEU A 36 4.26 17.45 -2.00
N ALA A 37 3.61 16.49 -2.67
CA ALA A 37 3.79 16.28 -4.11
C ALA A 37 3.38 17.50 -4.92
N ARG A 38 2.23 18.08 -4.64
CA ARG A 38 1.73 19.29 -5.32
C ARG A 38 2.61 20.51 -5.06
N HIS A 39 3.04 20.71 -3.81
CA HIS A 39 3.89 21.83 -3.43
C HIS A 39 5.29 21.75 -4.02
N TYR A 40 5.85 20.53 -4.04
CA TYR A 40 7.18 20.29 -4.59
C TYR A 40 7.22 20.52 -6.10
N THR A 41 6.28 19.92 -6.83
CA THR A 41 6.26 19.94 -8.30
C THR A 41 5.62 21.19 -8.89
N GLY A 42 4.79 21.91 -8.14
CA GLY A 42 3.91 22.98 -8.66
C GLY A 42 2.79 22.46 -9.55
N ARG A 43 2.61 21.14 -9.63
CA ARG A 43 1.59 20.46 -10.45
C ARG A 43 0.42 20.02 -9.58
N HIS A 44 -0.74 19.73 -10.17
CA HIS A 44 -1.95 19.48 -9.38
C HIS A 44 -2.59 18.11 -9.60
N LYS A 45 -2.33 17.41 -10.74
CA LYS A 45 -2.90 16.10 -10.98
C LYS A 45 -2.18 15.01 -10.19
N ILE A 46 -2.96 14.05 -9.71
CA ILE A 46 -2.48 12.84 -9.03
C ILE A 46 -3.01 11.63 -9.80
N LEU A 47 -2.14 10.71 -10.15
CA LEU A 47 -2.55 9.42 -10.67
C LEU A 47 -2.73 8.43 -9.53
N ALA A 48 -3.87 7.74 -9.49
CA ALA A 48 -4.21 6.74 -8.49
C ALA A 48 -4.67 5.44 -9.16
N ARG A 49 -4.33 4.30 -8.57
CA ARG A 49 -4.63 2.99 -9.15
C ARG A 49 -6.04 2.53 -8.80
N TYR A 50 -6.75 1.88 -9.74
CA TYR A 50 -7.94 1.10 -9.39
C TYR A 50 -7.59 -0.02 -8.41
N ARG A 51 -8.57 -0.48 -7.63
CA ARG A 51 -8.43 -1.50 -6.59
C ARG A 51 -7.49 -1.12 -5.44
N ALA A 52 -7.11 0.15 -5.32
CA ALA A 52 -6.31 0.65 -4.20
C ALA A 52 -7.21 1.16 -3.07
N TYR A 53 -6.68 1.16 -1.84
CA TYR A 53 -7.29 1.82 -0.68
C TYR A 53 -6.26 2.65 0.08
N HIS A 54 -6.53 3.93 0.22
CA HIS A 54 -5.60 4.90 0.83
C HIS A 54 -6.12 5.57 2.10
N GLY A 55 -7.37 5.33 2.48
CA GLY A 55 -7.97 5.90 3.69
C GLY A 55 -9.34 6.51 3.50
N ALA A 56 -9.91 7.06 4.57
CA ALA A 56 -11.29 7.51 4.65
C ALA A 56 -11.45 9.03 4.80
N THR A 57 -10.38 9.82 4.79
CA THR A 57 -10.46 11.28 4.65
C THR A 57 -10.72 11.66 3.20
N MET A 58 -11.16 12.88 2.93
CA MET A 58 -11.65 13.25 1.59
C MET A 58 -10.62 13.03 0.46
N GLY A 59 -9.38 13.49 0.62
CA GLY A 59 -8.33 13.30 -0.38
C GLY A 59 -7.93 11.82 -0.50
N ALA A 60 -7.72 11.12 0.61
CA ALA A 60 -7.39 9.70 0.62
C ALA A 60 -8.52 8.84 0.01
N MET A 61 -9.79 9.17 0.29
CA MET A 61 -10.95 8.50 -0.31
C MET A 61 -11.00 8.75 -1.81
N THR A 62 -10.67 9.95 -2.26
CA THR A 62 -10.63 10.26 -3.70
C THR A 62 -9.54 9.47 -4.43
N LEU A 63 -8.39 9.20 -3.79
CA LEU A 63 -7.35 8.33 -4.34
C LEU A 63 -7.76 6.85 -4.32
N THR A 64 -8.61 6.45 -3.37
CA THR A 64 -9.07 5.07 -3.25
C THR A 64 -9.74 4.61 -4.55
N GLY A 65 -9.31 3.46 -5.08
CA GLY A 65 -9.76 2.91 -6.34
C GLY A 65 -10.87 1.85 -6.22
N ASP A 66 -11.27 1.49 -4.99
CA ASP A 66 -12.26 0.46 -4.71
C ASP A 66 -13.68 1.04 -4.46
N PRO A 67 -14.72 0.17 -4.33
CA PRO A 67 -16.12 0.61 -4.16
C PRO A 67 -16.42 1.46 -2.91
N ARG A 68 -15.58 1.45 -1.87
CA ARG A 68 -15.78 2.28 -0.68
C ARG A 68 -15.86 3.78 -0.97
N ARG A 69 -15.29 4.23 -2.09
CA ARG A 69 -15.37 5.63 -2.53
C ARG A 69 -16.73 6.03 -3.10
N TRP A 70 -17.50 5.11 -3.65
CA TRP A 70 -18.68 5.43 -4.47
C TRP A 70 -19.71 6.33 -3.79
N ALA A 71 -19.89 6.17 -2.48
CA ALA A 71 -20.82 7.01 -1.71
C ALA A 71 -20.28 8.42 -1.39
N ASN A 72 -18.95 8.67 -1.59
CA ASN A 72 -18.28 9.88 -1.12
C ASN A 72 -17.34 10.46 -2.19
N GLU A 73 -17.63 10.25 -3.45
CA GLU A 73 -16.76 10.61 -4.57
C GLU A 73 -17.07 11.97 -5.13
N PRO A 74 -17.34 13.03 -4.74
CA PRO A 74 -16.79 14.28 -5.19
C PRO A 74 -15.86 14.82 -4.12
N GLY A 75 -14.60 14.59 -4.33
CA GLY A 75 -13.61 15.03 -3.39
C GLY A 75 -12.56 15.90 -4.04
N LEU A 76 -11.34 15.41 -4.05
CA LEU A 76 -10.18 16.14 -4.52
C LEU A 76 -10.18 16.24 -6.05
N VAL A 77 -10.14 17.46 -6.57
CA VAL A 77 -10.02 17.72 -8.02
C VAL A 77 -8.64 17.29 -8.54
N GLY A 78 -8.61 16.79 -9.77
CA GLY A 78 -7.38 16.42 -10.47
C GLY A 78 -6.85 15.03 -10.13
N VAL A 79 -7.67 14.14 -9.60
CA VAL A 79 -7.34 12.71 -9.47
C VAL A 79 -7.78 11.96 -10.72
N VAL A 80 -6.83 11.25 -11.34
CA VAL A 80 -7.05 10.40 -12.52
C VAL A 80 -6.66 8.97 -12.17
N ARG A 81 -7.49 8.01 -12.58
CA ARG A 81 -7.23 6.59 -12.28
C ARG A 81 -6.60 5.86 -13.46
N TYR A 82 -5.68 4.97 -13.13
CA TYR A 82 -5.09 4.04 -14.07
C TYR A 82 -5.37 2.58 -13.68
N PRO A 83 -5.34 1.64 -14.65
CA PRO A 83 -5.62 0.23 -14.38
C PRO A 83 -4.62 -0.42 -13.43
N ASP A 84 -5.09 -1.38 -12.62
CA ASP A 84 -4.23 -2.27 -11.85
C ASP A 84 -3.51 -3.28 -12.76
N THR A 85 -2.45 -3.90 -12.23
CA THR A 85 -1.79 -5.06 -12.84
C THR A 85 -2.68 -6.31 -12.84
N HIS A 86 -3.67 -6.38 -11.95
CA HIS A 86 -4.62 -7.49 -11.84
C HIS A 86 -6.03 -7.05 -12.21
N ARG A 87 -6.67 -7.79 -13.10
CA ARG A 87 -8.10 -7.63 -13.40
C ARG A 87 -8.92 -8.48 -12.44
N TRP A 88 -10.05 -7.94 -12.02
CA TRP A 88 -11.00 -8.73 -11.27
C TRP A 88 -11.57 -9.85 -12.15
N GLY A 89 -11.65 -11.07 -11.57
CA GLY A 89 -12.14 -12.24 -12.31
C GLY A 89 -11.08 -12.92 -13.20
N GLU A 90 -9.82 -12.53 -13.10
CA GLU A 90 -8.68 -13.19 -13.75
C GLU A 90 -7.74 -13.77 -12.69
N ALA A 91 -7.16 -14.94 -12.97
CA ALA A 91 -6.24 -15.62 -12.06
C ALA A 91 -4.86 -14.96 -12.02
N GLU A 92 -4.39 -14.54 -13.18
CA GLU A 92 -3.03 -14.04 -13.38
C GLU A 92 -2.98 -12.53 -13.58
N PRO A 93 -1.88 -11.89 -13.20
CA PRO A 93 -1.66 -10.49 -13.51
C PRO A 93 -1.48 -10.30 -15.02
N ARG A 94 -1.76 -9.08 -15.49
CA ARG A 94 -1.44 -8.68 -16.86
C ARG A 94 0.07 -8.70 -17.09
N PRO A 95 0.52 -8.88 -18.33
CA PRO A 95 1.91 -8.66 -18.68
C PRO A 95 2.40 -7.29 -18.23
N VAL A 96 3.61 -7.24 -17.67
CA VAL A 96 4.21 -6.00 -17.15
C VAL A 96 4.23 -4.90 -18.21
N ALA A 97 4.60 -5.25 -19.46
CA ALA A 97 4.64 -4.30 -20.56
C ALA A 97 3.27 -3.67 -20.84
N GLU A 98 2.18 -4.46 -20.80
CA GLU A 98 0.80 -3.95 -20.99
C GLU A 98 0.40 -3.00 -19.86
N SER A 99 0.75 -3.36 -18.60
CA SER A 99 0.42 -2.57 -17.44
C SER A 99 1.17 -1.23 -17.41
N LEU A 100 2.45 -1.25 -17.78
CA LEU A 100 3.27 -0.03 -17.90
C LEU A 100 2.82 0.83 -19.07
N GLN A 101 2.48 0.23 -20.23
CA GLN A 101 1.94 0.96 -21.36
C GLN A 101 0.64 1.67 -21.00
N GLY A 102 -0.26 1.00 -20.25
CA GLY A 102 -1.50 1.62 -19.78
C GLY A 102 -1.26 2.83 -18.89
N LEU A 103 -0.26 2.78 -17.99
CA LEU A 103 0.12 3.92 -17.18
C LEU A 103 0.76 5.04 -18.03
N GLU A 104 1.65 4.69 -18.95
CA GLU A 104 2.30 5.66 -19.84
C GLU A 104 1.29 6.38 -20.74
N ASP A 105 0.28 5.68 -21.25
CA ASP A 105 -0.80 6.29 -22.03
C ASP A 105 -1.60 7.29 -21.18
N VAL A 106 -1.94 6.95 -19.95
CA VAL A 106 -2.59 7.90 -19.03
C VAL A 106 -1.70 9.12 -18.80
N ILE A 107 -0.40 8.93 -18.52
CA ILE A 107 0.54 10.05 -18.35
C ILE A 107 0.56 10.94 -19.60
N ARG A 108 0.62 10.34 -20.78
CA ARG A 108 0.66 11.07 -22.06
C ARG A 108 -0.59 11.90 -22.31
N TYR A 109 -1.78 11.28 -22.15
CA TYR A 109 -3.04 11.95 -22.46
C TYR A 109 -3.45 12.97 -21.41
N GLU A 110 -3.04 12.77 -20.14
CA GLU A 110 -3.29 13.74 -19.07
C GLU A 110 -2.32 14.92 -19.06
N GLY A 111 -1.22 14.84 -19.81
CA GLY A 111 -0.16 15.84 -19.90
C GLY A 111 0.85 15.73 -18.75
N PRO A 112 2.03 15.15 -19.01
CA PRO A 112 3.04 14.87 -17.97
C PRO A 112 3.40 16.08 -17.09
N HIS A 113 3.42 17.28 -17.70
CA HIS A 113 3.74 18.54 -17.01
C HIS A 113 2.66 19.01 -16.02
N THR A 114 1.49 18.35 -15.97
CA THR A 114 0.40 18.67 -15.02
C THR A 114 0.30 17.66 -13.87
N ILE A 115 1.04 16.54 -13.95
CA ILE A 115 0.96 15.43 -12.99
C ILE A 115 2.04 15.60 -11.92
N ALA A 116 1.61 15.71 -10.66
CA ALA A 116 2.49 15.82 -9.51
C ALA A 116 3.06 14.47 -9.06
N ALA A 117 2.21 13.44 -9.01
CA ALA A 117 2.62 12.14 -8.49
C ALA A 117 1.77 10.98 -9.03
N VAL A 118 2.38 9.79 -9.01
CA VAL A 118 1.71 8.48 -9.10
C VAL A 118 1.67 7.88 -7.70
N PHE A 119 0.45 7.58 -7.22
CA PHE A 119 0.21 6.90 -5.94
C PHE A 119 -0.13 5.44 -6.17
N LEU A 120 0.49 4.56 -5.38
CA LEU A 120 0.19 3.12 -5.37
C LEU A 120 0.46 2.52 -4.00
N GLU A 121 -0.36 1.55 -3.59
CA GLU A 121 0.08 0.61 -2.56
C GLU A 121 1.19 -0.25 -3.16
N THR A 122 2.31 -0.44 -2.48
CA THR A 122 3.40 -1.31 -2.96
C THR A 122 2.88 -2.72 -3.24
N ILE A 123 2.11 -3.26 -2.32
CA ILE A 123 1.27 -4.43 -2.51
C ILE A 123 -0.15 -4.01 -2.16
N VAL A 124 -1.10 -4.22 -3.06
CA VAL A 124 -2.50 -3.91 -2.75
C VAL A 124 -2.96 -4.76 -1.57
N GLY A 125 -3.44 -4.13 -0.52
CA GLY A 125 -3.84 -4.82 0.71
C GLY A 125 -5.24 -5.41 0.63
N THR A 126 -6.23 -4.69 1.15
CA THR A 126 -7.61 -5.19 1.37
C THR A 126 -8.35 -5.61 0.11
N ASN A 127 -7.89 -5.22 -1.06
CA ASN A 127 -8.50 -5.57 -2.35
C ASN A 127 -7.90 -6.84 -2.98
N GLY A 128 -7.28 -7.72 -2.18
CA GLY A 128 -6.93 -9.05 -2.61
C GLY A 128 -5.45 -9.41 -2.53
N ILE A 129 -4.64 -8.73 -1.73
CA ILE A 129 -3.19 -8.95 -1.60
C ILE A 129 -2.53 -9.09 -2.98
N LEU A 130 -2.70 -8.07 -3.81
CA LEU A 130 -2.19 -8.10 -5.18
C LEU A 130 -0.71 -7.73 -5.19
N ILE A 131 0.12 -8.76 -5.34
CA ILE A 131 1.57 -8.61 -5.41
C ILE A 131 1.93 -8.19 -6.83
N PRO A 132 2.61 -7.05 -7.03
CA PRO A 132 2.99 -6.63 -8.37
C PRO A 132 3.99 -7.61 -8.98
N PRO A 133 3.86 -7.93 -10.29
CA PRO A 133 4.82 -8.78 -10.97
C PRO A 133 6.20 -8.10 -11.04
N ASP A 134 7.25 -8.94 -11.09
CA ASP A 134 8.64 -8.47 -11.19
C ASP A 134 8.82 -7.53 -12.37
N GLY A 135 9.57 -6.44 -12.15
CA GLY A 135 9.79 -5.40 -13.15
C GLY A 135 8.73 -4.31 -13.22
N TYR A 136 7.54 -4.52 -12.61
CA TYR A 136 6.47 -3.50 -12.67
C TYR A 136 6.82 -2.23 -11.86
N LEU A 137 7.26 -2.39 -10.60
CA LEU A 137 7.58 -1.23 -9.76
C LEU A 137 8.80 -0.46 -10.29
N GLN A 138 9.79 -1.18 -10.82
CA GLN A 138 10.94 -0.58 -11.48
C GLN A 138 10.51 0.23 -12.71
N GLY A 139 9.62 -0.33 -13.54
CA GLY A 139 9.07 0.38 -14.70
C GLY A 139 8.25 1.61 -14.31
N VAL A 140 7.48 1.56 -13.22
CA VAL A 140 6.78 2.75 -12.67
C VAL A 140 7.79 3.81 -12.23
N ARG A 141 8.90 3.41 -11.56
CA ARG A 141 9.95 4.32 -11.15
C ARG A 141 10.57 5.02 -12.36
N GLU A 142 10.91 4.26 -13.40
CA GLU A 142 11.48 4.79 -14.65
C GLU A 142 10.53 5.76 -15.36
N LEU A 143 9.23 5.45 -15.41
CA LEU A 143 8.23 6.36 -15.97
C LEU A 143 8.14 7.66 -15.17
N CYS A 144 8.14 7.57 -13.84
CA CYS A 144 8.13 8.73 -12.97
C CYS A 144 9.38 9.60 -13.18
N ASP A 145 10.56 9.00 -13.21
CA ASP A 145 11.83 9.71 -13.44
C ASP A 145 11.87 10.41 -14.80
N ARG A 146 11.45 9.72 -15.85
CA ARG A 146 11.41 10.26 -17.23
C ARG A 146 10.58 11.53 -17.34
N HIS A 147 9.50 11.62 -16.59
CA HIS A 147 8.55 12.72 -16.68
C HIS A 147 8.65 13.72 -15.52
N GLY A 148 9.57 13.50 -14.57
CA GLY A 148 9.70 14.33 -13.36
C GLY A 148 8.42 14.31 -12.53
N ILE A 149 7.79 13.13 -12.41
CA ILE A 149 6.60 12.85 -11.61
C ILE A 149 7.08 12.13 -10.34
N LEU A 150 6.53 12.48 -9.17
CA LEU A 150 6.91 11.79 -7.94
C LEU A 150 6.25 10.42 -7.86
N MET A 151 7.02 9.40 -7.45
CA MET A 151 6.48 8.09 -7.09
C MET A 151 6.17 8.07 -5.60
N VAL A 152 4.92 7.76 -5.23
CA VAL A 152 4.46 7.67 -3.84
C VAL A 152 4.01 6.24 -3.57
N CYS A 153 4.74 5.54 -2.69
CA CYS A 153 4.39 4.20 -2.25
C CYS A 153 3.65 4.25 -0.90
N ASP A 154 2.47 3.65 -0.86
CA ASP A 154 1.71 3.46 0.37
C ASP A 154 2.12 2.14 1.04
N GLU A 155 2.89 2.26 2.11
CA GLU A 155 3.37 1.16 2.94
C GLU A 155 2.59 1.03 4.26
N VAL A 156 1.43 1.67 4.35
CA VAL A 156 0.60 1.64 5.56
C VAL A 156 0.18 0.22 5.94
N MET A 157 -0.03 -0.65 4.97
CA MET A 157 -0.44 -2.03 5.23
C MET A 157 0.71 -3.04 5.04
N ALA A 158 1.58 -2.81 4.09
CA ALA A 158 2.65 -3.73 3.70
C ALA A 158 3.95 -3.57 4.50
N GLY A 159 4.17 -2.40 5.10
CA GLY A 159 5.39 -2.07 5.83
C GLY A 159 5.50 -2.73 7.22
N PHE A 160 6.64 -2.48 7.85
CA PHE A 160 6.98 -2.92 9.21
C PHE A 160 6.94 -4.44 9.39
N GLY A 161 7.61 -5.17 8.48
CA GLY A 161 7.86 -6.59 8.62
C GLY A 161 6.76 -7.51 8.08
N ARG A 162 5.60 -6.99 7.66
CA ARG A 162 4.49 -7.81 7.17
C ARG A 162 4.89 -8.79 6.08
N THR A 163 5.75 -8.36 5.17
CA THR A 163 6.22 -9.12 4.01
C THR A 163 7.54 -9.88 4.24
N GLY A 164 8.09 -9.83 5.45
CA GLY A 164 9.41 -10.41 5.76
C GLY A 164 10.59 -9.47 5.48
N ARG A 165 10.31 -8.20 5.14
CA ARG A 165 11.28 -7.10 5.07
C ARG A 165 10.72 -5.88 5.79
N TRP A 166 11.56 -4.87 6.09
CA TRP A 166 11.09 -3.65 6.76
C TRP A 166 9.96 -2.99 5.99
N PHE A 167 10.14 -2.81 4.68
CA PHE A 167 9.13 -2.28 3.77
C PHE A 167 8.97 -3.19 2.56
N ALA A 168 7.80 -3.21 1.97
CA ALA A 168 7.55 -4.09 0.82
C ALA A 168 8.36 -3.67 -0.41
N VAL A 169 8.63 -2.37 -0.61
CA VAL A 169 9.49 -1.87 -1.70
C VAL A 169 10.88 -2.50 -1.71
N ASP A 170 11.38 -2.97 -0.56
CA ASP A 170 12.69 -3.63 -0.44
C ASP A 170 12.78 -4.95 -1.24
N HIS A 171 11.64 -5.56 -1.60
CA HIS A 171 11.64 -6.76 -2.43
C HIS A 171 11.98 -6.50 -3.89
N TRP A 172 11.80 -5.27 -4.36
CA TRP A 172 12.05 -4.85 -5.75
C TRP A 172 13.19 -3.85 -5.89
N ASP A 173 13.90 -3.55 -4.79
CA ASP A 173 14.99 -2.55 -4.74
C ASP A 173 14.56 -1.18 -5.33
N VAL A 174 13.31 -0.77 -5.07
CA VAL A 174 12.75 0.51 -5.55
C VAL A 174 12.73 1.52 -4.42
N VAL A 175 13.23 2.73 -4.69
CA VAL A 175 13.17 3.86 -3.76
C VAL A 175 12.14 4.87 -4.26
N PRO A 176 10.95 4.98 -3.62
CA PRO A 176 9.97 6.00 -3.97
C PRO A 176 10.42 7.39 -3.50
N ASP A 177 9.85 8.45 -4.08
CA ASP A 177 10.13 9.83 -3.64
C ASP A 177 9.46 10.14 -2.30
N LEU A 178 8.27 9.59 -2.10
CA LEU A 178 7.52 9.65 -0.83
C LEU A 178 7.04 8.25 -0.46
N MET A 179 7.04 7.96 0.84
CA MET A 179 6.50 6.71 1.37
C MET A 179 5.61 6.99 2.58
N THR A 180 4.35 6.54 2.53
CA THR A 180 3.42 6.69 3.66
C THR A 180 3.45 5.48 4.58
N MET A 181 3.33 5.73 5.88
CA MET A 181 3.38 4.69 6.90
C MET A 181 2.38 4.94 8.03
N ALA A 182 1.89 3.88 8.65
CA ALA A 182 1.08 3.88 9.88
C ALA A 182 1.03 2.46 10.47
N LYS A 183 -0.09 2.02 10.99
CA LYS A 183 -0.39 0.65 11.50
C LYS A 183 0.81 -0.02 12.21
N GLY A 184 1.65 -0.74 11.47
CA GLY A 184 2.83 -1.42 12.00
C GLY A 184 3.83 -0.50 12.70
N LEU A 185 3.85 0.79 12.37
CA LEU A 185 4.72 1.78 13.02
C LEU A 185 4.57 1.80 14.54
N THR A 186 3.36 1.60 15.05
CA THR A 186 3.08 1.50 16.50
C THR A 186 2.40 0.18 16.88
N SER A 187 2.24 -0.75 15.94
CA SER A 187 1.48 -1.99 16.15
C SER A 187 0.08 -1.76 16.73
N SER A 188 -0.55 -0.66 16.36
CA SER A 188 -1.88 -0.20 16.83
C SER A 188 -1.97 0.16 18.32
N TYR A 189 -0.88 0.26 19.04
CA TYR A 189 -0.90 0.69 20.45
C TYR A 189 -1.33 2.14 20.60
N LEU A 190 -0.87 3.02 19.71
CA LEU A 190 -1.24 4.44 19.69
C LEU A 190 -1.35 4.98 18.27
N PRO A 191 -2.20 6.00 18.04
CA PRO A 191 -2.31 6.66 16.74
C PRO A 191 -0.99 7.31 16.33
N LEU A 192 -0.44 6.89 15.20
CA LEU A 192 0.70 7.52 14.54
C LEU A 192 0.74 7.11 13.08
N GLY A 193 1.09 8.04 12.23
CA GLY A 193 1.45 7.83 10.86
C GLY A 193 2.58 8.77 10.46
N GLY A 194 3.00 8.70 9.22
CA GLY A 194 4.02 9.58 8.70
C GLY A 194 4.17 9.48 7.20
N VAL A 195 4.77 10.51 6.64
CA VAL A 195 5.27 10.54 5.27
C VAL A 195 6.78 10.66 5.34
N ALA A 196 7.48 9.64 4.86
CA ALA A 196 8.90 9.73 4.60
C ALA A 196 9.12 10.36 3.23
N MET A 197 10.19 11.12 3.09
CA MET A 197 10.54 11.79 1.85
C MET A 197 12.04 11.70 1.60
N ARG A 198 12.40 11.58 0.32
CA ARG A 198 13.77 11.62 -0.12
C ARG A 198 14.38 12.99 0.14
N HIS A 199 15.69 13.01 0.25
CA HIS A 199 16.46 14.20 0.59
C HIS A 199 16.13 15.37 -0.33
N HIS A 200 16.14 15.19 -1.65
CA HIS A 200 15.86 16.24 -2.62
C HIS A 200 14.45 16.85 -2.50
N VAL A 201 13.46 16.04 -2.10
CA VAL A 201 12.09 16.55 -1.83
C VAL A 201 12.08 17.38 -0.56
N ALA A 202 12.74 16.90 0.50
CA ALA A 202 12.79 17.58 1.79
C ALA A 202 13.52 18.92 1.71
N GLU A 203 14.64 19.00 0.99
CA GLU A 203 15.42 20.22 0.79
C GLU A 203 14.62 21.37 0.17
N ALA A 204 13.67 21.06 -0.72
CA ALA A 204 12.81 22.09 -1.32
C ALA A 204 11.94 22.84 -0.29
N PHE A 205 11.84 22.34 0.93
CA PHE A 205 11.09 22.97 2.04
C PHE A 205 11.99 23.65 3.07
N ASN A 206 13.31 23.72 2.87
CA ASN A 206 14.20 24.47 3.77
C ASN A 206 13.90 25.96 3.77
N ASP A 207 13.62 26.52 2.59
CA ASP A 207 13.33 27.94 2.39
C ASP A 207 11.84 28.22 2.07
N ARG A 208 11.00 27.20 2.14
CA ARG A 208 9.59 27.24 1.79
C ARG A 208 8.75 26.58 2.87
N MET A 209 7.79 27.30 3.42
CA MET A 209 6.92 26.77 4.46
C MET A 209 6.02 25.67 3.91
N PHE A 210 6.01 24.51 4.57
CA PHE A 210 5.04 23.45 4.33
C PHE A 210 3.83 23.61 5.28
N PHE A 211 2.65 23.88 4.72
CA PHE A 211 1.41 24.05 5.48
C PHE A 211 0.75 22.70 5.79
N GLY A 212 1.47 21.81 6.49
CA GLY A 212 1.02 20.49 6.90
C GLY A 212 0.55 20.41 8.36
N GLY A 213 0.25 21.53 9.01
CA GLY A 213 -0.03 21.63 10.44
C GLY A 213 -1.17 20.71 10.91
N LEU A 214 -0.84 19.78 11.79
CA LEU A 214 -1.76 18.91 12.51
C LEU A 214 -1.50 19.10 14.01
N THR A 215 -2.53 19.45 14.79
CA THR A 215 -2.40 19.81 16.21
C THR A 215 -1.69 18.74 17.04
N TYR A 216 -2.01 17.47 16.81
CA TYR A 216 -1.43 16.35 17.54
C TYR A 216 -0.26 15.65 16.79
N SER A 217 0.23 16.24 15.71
CA SER A 217 1.42 15.74 15.01
C SER A 217 2.59 15.59 15.98
N SER A 218 3.30 14.50 15.89
CA SER A 218 4.47 14.21 16.74
C SER A 218 4.15 14.14 18.23
N HIS A 219 2.97 13.66 18.61
CA HIS A 219 2.61 13.48 20.01
C HIS A 219 3.64 12.58 20.72
N PRO A 220 4.28 13.03 21.82
CA PRO A 220 5.44 12.35 22.39
C PRO A 220 5.17 10.93 22.84
N VAL A 221 3.97 10.62 23.32
CA VAL A 221 3.60 9.27 23.74
C VAL A 221 3.51 8.32 22.54
N SER A 222 2.91 8.76 21.43
CA SER A 222 2.85 7.96 20.19
C SER A 222 4.24 7.71 19.60
N LEU A 223 5.11 8.72 19.63
CA LEU A 223 6.51 8.58 19.18
C LEU A 223 7.31 7.61 20.07
N ALA A 224 7.04 7.61 21.39
CA ALA A 224 7.67 6.68 22.32
C ALA A 224 7.19 5.23 22.07
N ALA A 225 5.89 5.04 21.81
CA ALA A 225 5.34 3.74 21.43
C ALA A 225 5.97 3.21 20.14
N ALA A 226 6.13 4.05 19.12
CA ALA A 226 6.79 3.66 17.87
C ALA A 226 8.24 3.19 18.09
N LEU A 227 9.02 3.93 18.90
CA LEU A 227 10.38 3.53 19.24
C LEU A 227 10.42 2.18 19.97
N ALA A 228 9.48 1.95 20.89
CA ALA A 228 9.37 0.68 21.61
C ALA A 228 8.96 -0.46 20.65
N THR A 229 8.02 -0.20 19.74
CA THR A 229 7.57 -1.17 18.74
C THR A 229 8.71 -1.58 17.79
N ILE A 230 9.46 -0.60 17.25
CA ILE A 230 10.60 -0.88 16.37
C ILE A 230 11.66 -1.71 17.11
N ARG A 231 11.93 -1.39 18.38
CA ARG A 231 12.87 -2.16 19.19
C ARG A 231 12.43 -3.63 19.35
N VAL A 232 11.14 -3.89 19.58
CA VAL A 232 10.61 -5.25 19.67
C VAL A 232 10.75 -5.98 18.33
N TYR A 233 10.50 -5.31 17.19
CA TYR A 233 10.75 -5.91 15.87
C TYR A 233 12.21 -6.39 15.71
N GLU A 234 13.17 -5.62 16.23
CA GLU A 234 14.60 -5.95 16.15
C GLU A 234 15.00 -7.01 17.17
N GLU A 235 14.64 -6.83 18.47
CA GLU A 235 15.05 -7.70 19.57
C GLU A 235 14.47 -9.13 19.44
N ASP A 236 13.23 -9.26 18.96
CA ASP A 236 12.53 -10.53 18.80
C ASP A 236 12.64 -11.10 17.38
N ASP A 237 13.40 -10.48 16.48
CA ASP A 237 13.53 -10.88 15.06
C ASP A 237 12.17 -11.13 14.39
N LEU A 238 11.19 -10.25 14.62
CA LEU A 238 9.84 -10.46 14.10
C LEU A 238 9.77 -10.38 12.57
N ILE A 239 10.65 -9.60 11.94
CA ILE A 239 10.73 -9.49 10.47
C ILE A 239 11.27 -10.80 9.89
N GLY A 240 12.34 -11.33 10.43
CA GLY A 240 12.87 -12.64 10.04
C GLY A 240 11.87 -13.77 10.33
N ASN A 241 11.15 -13.69 11.44
CA ASN A 241 10.06 -14.64 11.72
C ASN A 241 8.95 -14.57 10.66
N SER A 242 8.54 -13.36 10.24
CA SER A 242 7.55 -13.19 9.17
C SER A 242 8.01 -13.82 7.84
N ALA A 243 9.28 -13.67 7.50
CA ALA A 243 9.85 -14.33 6.32
C ALA A 243 9.78 -15.86 6.44
N ARG A 244 10.28 -16.43 7.55
CA ARG A 244 10.25 -17.88 7.78
C ARG A 244 8.84 -18.46 7.81
N MET A 245 7.93 -17.83 8.51
CA MET A 245 6.53 -18.27 8.60
C MET A 245 5.76 -18.06 7.29
N GLY A 246 6.20 -17.11 6.46
CA GLY A 246 5.71 -16.95 5.09
C GLY A 246 5.92 -18.18 4.23
N GLU A 247 7.06 -18.86 4.35
CA GLU A 247 7.33 -20.13 3.67
C GLU A 247 6.40 -21.25 4.16
N VAL A 248 6.16 -21.31 5.48
CA VAL A 248 5.21 -22.26 6.07
C VAL A 248 3.79 -22.00 5.54
N LEU A 249 3.38 -20.72 5.50
CA LEU A 249 2.08 -20.31 4.97
C LEU A 249 1.93 -20.70 3.50
N ARG A 250 2.94 -20.45 2.68
CA ARG A 250 2.95 -20.83 1.26
C ARG A 250 2.73 -22.33 1.08
N ALA A 251 3.49 -23.16 1.79
CA ALA A 251 3.35 -24.61 1.72
C ALA A 251 1.95 -25.09 2.15
N HIS A 252 1.31 -24.41 3.11
CA HIS A 252 -0.08 -24.69 3.48
C HIS A 252 -1.06 -24.28 2.38
N HIS A 253 -0.90 -23.10 1.78
CA HIS A 253 -1.73 -22.62 0.68
C HIS A 253 -1.64 -23.56 -0.54
N GLU A 254 -0.44 -24.02 -0.90
CA GLU A 254 -0.22 -24.99 -1.98
C GLU A 254 -0.97 -26.30 -1.71
N ARG A 255 -0.87 -26.85 -0.49
CA ARG A 255 -1.60 -28.07 -0.11
C ARG A 255 -3.12 -27.87 -0.16
N MET A 256 -3.62 -26.71 0.28
CA MET A 256 -5.04 -26.38 0.20
C MET A 256 -5.51 -26.28 -1.26
N ALA A 257 -4.75 -25.60 -2.11
CA ALA A 257 -5.05 -25.48 -3.53
C ALA A 257 -5.03 -26.83 -4.26
N ALA A 258 -4.10 -27.72 -3.91
CA ALA A 258 -4.06 -29.07 -4.47
C ALA A 258 -5.24 -29.93 -4.01
N LYS A 259 -5.68 -29.77 -2.75
CA LYS A 259 -6.75 -30.59 -2.16
C LYS A 259 -8.15 -30.08 -2.52
N HIS A 260 -8.35 -28.77 -2.64
CA HIS A 260 -9.66 -28.13 -2.76
C HIS A 260 -9.81 -27.41 -4.10
N PRO A 261 -10.67 -27.89 -5.01
CA PRO A 261 -10.93 -27.26 -6.30
C PRO A 261 -11.46 -25.82 -6.18
N SER A 262 -12.10 -25.51 -5.05
CA SER A 262 -12.61 -24.16 -4.75
C SER A 262 -11.55 -23.12 -4.42
N VAL A 263 -10.29 -23.53 -4.17
CA VAL A 263 -9.16 -22.61 -4.08
C VAL A 263 -8.63 -22.37 -5.49
N GLY A 264 -9.00 -21.27 -6.09
CA GLY A 264 -8.61 -20.91 -7.46
C GLY A 264 -7.14 -20.52 -7.58
N ALA A 265 -6.73 -19.57 -6.75
CA ALA A 265 -5.36 -19.09 -6.66
C ALA A 265 -4.97 -18.83 -5.20
N HIS A 266 -3.67 -18.73 -4.98
CA HIS A 266 -3.12 -18.31 -3.70
C HIS A 266 -1.84 -17.53 -3.94
N ARG A 267 -1.53 -16.64 -3.02
CA ARG A 267 -0.28 -15.88 -3.02
C ARG A 267 0.05 -15.38 -1.62
N ASN A 268 1.30 -15.24 -1.32
CA ASN A 268 1.77 -14.55 -0.13
C ASN A 268 3.20 -14.05 -0.31
N LEU A 269 3.52 -13.02 0.46
CA LEU A 269 4.87 -12.53 0.66
C LEU A 269 5.03 -12.31 2.18
N GLY A 270 5.92 -13.08 2.80
CA GLY A 270 5.92 -13.20 4.25
C GLY A 270 4.56 -13.64 4.79
N LEU A 271 4.06 -12.96 5.82
CA LEU A 271 2.74 -13.21 6.42
C LEU A 271 1.63 -12.31 5.81
N PHE A 272 1.84 -11.81 4.61
CA PHE A 272 0.86 -11.07 3.84
C PHE A 272 0.34 -11.98 2.71
N GLY A 273 -0.77 -12.68 2.93
CA GLY A 273 -1.23 -13.73 2.03
C GLY A 273 -2.74 -13.81 1.91
N ILE A 274 -3.20 -14.51 0.85
CA ILE A 274 -4.62 -14.71 0.51
C ILE A 274 -4.82 -16.04 -0.22
N LEU A 275 -6.05 -16.58 -0.09
CA LEU A 275 -6.61 -17.62 -0.93
C LEU A 275 -7.78 -17.04 -1.72
N ASP A 276 -7.73 -17.09 -3.04
CA ASP A 276 -8.86 -16.73 -3.91
C ASP A 276 -9.80 -17.92 -4.04
N LEU A 277 -11.07 -17.73 -3.69
CA LEU A 277 -12.08 -18.77 -3.76
C LEU A 277 -12.90 -18.63 -5.05
N VAL A 278 -13.08 -19.76 -5.73
CA VAL A 278 -13.76 -19.85 -7.02
C VAL A 278 -14.84 -20.92 -7.03
N ARG A 279 -15.84 -20.78 -7.89
CA ARG A 279 -16.79 -21.85 -8.24
C ARG A 279 -16.15 -22.83 -9.21
N THR A 280 -15.44 -22.30 -10.20
CA THR A 280 -14.66 -23.08 -11.19
C THR A 280 -13.35 -22.37 -11.50
N ARG A 281 -12.31 -23.18 -11.78
CA ARG A 281 -11.01 -22.64 -12.22
C ARG A 281 -10.97 -22.40 -13.73
N ASP A 282 -11.72 -23.20 -14.49
CA ASP A 282 -11.83 -23.10 -15.93
C ASP A 282 -13.31 -23.32 -16.35
N PRO A 283 -14.01 -22.31 -16.87
CA PRO A 283 -13.60 -20.91 -16.90
C PRO A 283 -13.49 -20.35 -15.47
N TRP A 284 -12.59 -19.37 -15.27
CA TRP A 284 -12.42 -18.73 -13.96
C TRP A 284 -13.69 -18.02 -13.53
N THR A 285 -14.30 -18.51 -12.46
CA THR A 285 -15.54 -17.95 -11.91
C THR A 285 -15.36 -17.70 -10.42
N PRO A 286 -15.23 -16.45 -9.98
CA PRO A 286 -15.13 -16.10 -8.55
C PRO A 286 -16.30 -16.65 -7.73
N LEU A 287 -16.05 -16.97 -6.46
CA LEU A 287 -17.09 -17.45 -5.54
C LEU A 287 -18.17 -16.38 -5.25
N THR A 288 -17.77 -15.11 -5.29
CA THR A 288 -18.67 -13.94 -5.10
C THR A 288 -18.63 -13.05 -6.33
N PRO A 289 -19.73 -12.29 -6.61
CA PRO A 289 -19.65 -11.20 -7.57
C PRO A 289 -18.76 -10.06 -7.05
N PHE A 290 -18.27 -9.21 -7.96
CA PHE A 290 -17.50 -8.04 -7.58
C PHE A 290 -18.27 -7.16 -6.59
N ASN A 291 -17.63 -6.78 -5.50
CA ASN A 291 -18.22 -5.99 -4.39
C ASN A 291 -19.50 -6.61 -3.84
N GLY A 292 -19.63 -7.93 -3.91
CA GLY A 292 -20.81 -8.66 -3.47
C GLY A 292 -20.47 -9.71 -2.41
N THR A 293 -21.47 -10.51 -2.07
CA THR A 293 -21.33 -11.65 -1.17
C THR A 293 -22.08 -12.85 -1.73
N SER A 294 -21.78 -14.04 -1.26
CA SER A 294 -22.54 -15.26 -1.53
C SER A 294 -22.87 -15.97 -0.22
N ASP A 295 -23.83 -16.90 -0.27
CA ASP A 295 -24.21 -17.67 0.92
C ASP A 295 -23.09 -18.63 1.33
N GLU A 296 -22.32 -19.14 0.37
CA GLU A 296 -21.12 -19.95 0.61
C GLU A 296 -20.06 -19.14 1.36
N MET A 297 -19.80 -17.90 0.95
CA MET A 297 -18.81 -17.03 1.64
C MET A 297 -19.28 -16.71 3.07
N LYS A 298 -20.56 -16.45 3.29
CA LYS A 298 -21.13 -16.26 4.64
C LYS A 298 -20.95 -17.52 5.49
N ALA A 299 -21.20 -18.72 4.92
CA ALA A 299 -21.05 -19.99 5.60
C ALA A 299 -19.56 -20.23 6.00
N ILE A 300 -18.62 -19.95 5.09
CA ILE A 300 -17.18 -20.02 5.37
C ILE A 300 -16.80 -19.10 6.54
N GLY A 301 -17.22 -17.84 6.49
CA GLY A 301 -16.92 -16.89 7.55
C GLY A 301 -17.54 -17.27 8.90
N LYS A 302 -18.77 -17.85 8.89
CA LYS A 302 -19.36 -18.41 10.09
C LYS A 302 -18.54 -19.58 10.63
N HIS A 303 -18.19 -20.53 9.76
CA HIS A 303 -17.37 -21.68 10.12
C HIS A 303 -16.04 -21.29 10.77
N PHE A 304 -15.34 -20.32 10.20
CA PHE A 304 -14.09 -19.81 10.77
C PHE A 304 -14.28 -19.27 12.18
N ARG A 305 -15.27 -18.41 12.39
CA ARG A 305 -15.58 -17.86 13.72
C ARG A 305 -15.97 -18.93 14.74
N ASP A 306 -16.80 -19.89 14.34
CA ASP A 306 -17.24 -20.98 15.20
C ASP A 306 -16.04 -21.87 15.64
N HIS A 307 -14.93 -21.87 14.90
CA HIS A 307 -13.71 -22.63 15.18
C HIS A 307 -12.54 -21.75 15.66
N GLY A 308 -12.82 -20.51 16.07
CA GLY A 308 -11.83 -19.62 16.67
C GLY A 308 -10.84 -18.97 15.69
N LEU A 309 -11.14 -18.99 14.38
CA LEU A 309 -10.34 -18.30 13.35
C LEU A 309 -11.04 -17.01 12.94
N TYR A 310 -10.32 -15.89 13.07
CA TYR A 310 -10.75 -14.61 12.53
C TYR A 310 -10.01 -14.32 11.22
N GLU A 311 -10.76 -14.20 10.14
CA GLU A 311 -10.25 -13.90 8.81
C GLU A 311 -11.00 -12.71 8.18
N MET A 312 -10.29 -11.95 7.35
CA MET A 312 -10.89 -10.90 6.55
C MET A 312 -11.39 -11.52 5.23
N LEU A 313 -12.71 -11.60 5.08
CA LEU A 313 -13.32 -12.04 3.83
C LEU A 313 -13.46 -10.84 2.89
N ALA A 314 -12.51 -10.71 1.96
CA ALA A 314 -12.58 -9.69 0.91
C ALA A 314 -13.49 -10.15 -0.24
N THR A 315 -14.23 -9.20 -0.81
CA THR A 315 -15.18 -9.44 -1.92
C THR A 315 -14.85 -8.65 -3.19
N ASN A 316 -13.64 -8.07 -3.23
CA ASN A 316 -13.19 -7.17 -4.30
C ASN A 316 -12.04 -7.75 -5.12
#